data_39e3980d0e17c91d4d017b9d46b9eaa8
#
_entry.id   39e3980d0e17c91d4d017b9d46b9eaa8
#
_cell.length_a   1.000
_cell.length_b   1.000
_cell.length_c   1.000
_cell.angle_alpha   90.00
_cell.angle_beta   90.00
_cell.angle_gamma   90.00
#
_symmetry.space_group_name_H-M   'P 1'
#
loop_
_entity.id
_entity.type
_entity.pdbx_description
1 polymer ?
#
loop_
_entity_poly.entity_id
_entity_poly.type
_entity_poly.pdbx_seq_one_letter_code
_entity_poly.pdbx_strand_id
1 'polypeptide(L)'
;MALVLDDRVKETSTTTSTGTLSLSGAVSGFQTFVAGIGNSNTTYYAIVNRDEAEWEVGLGTVTDASTDTLARTTVISSSNSDSAVDFSAGTKDVFATLPASKVGFLDGSNNFIVGKGAAGVDYT
;
A
#
# COMPACT_ATOMS: atom_id res chain seq x y z
N MET A 1 14.66 -10.54 -0.86
CA MET A 1 13.74 -9.40 -0.63
C MET A 1 13.79 -8.49 -1.83
N ALA A 2 12.68 -8.31 -2.51
CA ALA A 2 12.58 -7.47 -3.70
C ALA A 2 11.38 -6.54 -3.56
N LEU A 3 11.43 -5.38 -4.22
CA LEU A 3 10.27 -4.51 -4.40
C LEU A 3 9.48 -5.02 -5.61
N VAL A 4 8.26 -5.44 -5.38
CA VAL A 4 7.39 -6.06 -6.40
C VAL A 4 6.08 -5.30 -6.46
N LEU A 5 5.59 -5.06 -7.66
CA LEU A 5 4.22 -4.61 -7.90
C LEU A 5 3.55 -5.61 -8.83
N ASP A 6 2.30 -5.91 -8.58
CA ASP A 6 1.50 -6.77 -9.44
C ASP A 6 0.06 -6.28 -9.47
N ASP A 7 -0.68 -6.75 -10.46
CA ASP A 7 -2.06 -6.35 -10.69
C ASP A 7 -3.01 -7.13 -9.79
N ARG A 8 -4.12 -6.49 -9.43
CA ARG A 8 -5.23 -7.16 -8.76
C ARG A 8 -4.84 -7.79 -7.41
N VAL A 9 -3.97 -7.15 -6.65
CA VAL A 9 -3.60 -7.57 -5.30
C VAL A 9 -4.43 -6.76 -4.31
N LYS A 10 -5.38 -7.43 -3.65
CA LYS A 10 -6.25 -6.77 -2.66
C LYS A 10 -6.79 -7.80 -1.68
N GLU A 11 -6.63 -7.47 -0.41
CA GLU A 11 -7.19 -8.21 0.71
C GLU A 11 -7.96 -7.27 1.63
N THR A 12 -8.59 -7.81 2.64
CA THR A 12 -9.18 -7.02 3.72
C THR A 12 -8.41 -7.26 5.02
N SER A 13 -8.58 -6.35 5.96
CA SER A 13 -8.02 -6.48 7.31
C SER A 13 -8.97 -5.84 8.32
N THR A 14 -9.06 -6.44 9.49
CA THR A 14 -9.77 -5.84 10.62
C THR A 14 -8.83 -5.38 11.73
N THR A 15 -7.51 -5.45 11.47
CA THR A 15 -6.50 -5.04 12.45
C THR A 15 -6.66 -3.57 12.80
N THR A 16 -6.62 -3.27 14.09
CA THR A 16 -6.58 -1.91 14.61
C THR A 16 -5.13 -1.53 14.95
N SER A 17 -4.90 -0.30 15.37
CA SER A 17 -3.60 0.21 15.81
C SER A 17 -2.65 0.61 14.68
N THR A 18 -1.39 0.88 15.04
CA THR A 18 -0.33 1.34 14.12
C THR A 18 0.57 0.20 13.66
N GLY A 19 0.31 -1.03 14.11
CA GLY A 19 1.20 -2.16 13.86
C GLY A 19 0.97 -2.88 12.55
N THR A 20 1.60 -4.04 12.44
CA THR A 20 1.47 -4.93 11.30
C THR A 20 0.03 -5.39 11.11
N LEU A 21 -0.45 -5.35 9.87
CA LEU A 21 -1.80 -5.80 9.52
C LEU A 21 -1.84 -7.32 9.37
N SER A 22 -2.87 -7.93 9.95
CA SER A 22 -3.26 -9.30 9.62
C SER A 22 -4.19 -9.27 8.41
N LEU A 23 -3.88 -10.06 7.40
CA LEU A 23 -4.63 -10.10 6.15
C LEU A 23 -5.67 -11.21 6.20
N SER A 24 -6.87 -10.93 5.70
CA SER A 24 -8.04 -11.80 5.85
C SER A 24 -8.36 -12.59 4.58
N GLY A 25 -7.52 -12.50 3.56
CA GLY A 25 -7.72 -13.20 2.29
C GLY A 25 -8.15 -12.27 1.16
N ALA A 26 -8.01 -12.76 -0.06
CA ALA A 26 -8.27 -11.96 -1.27
C ALA A 26 -9.74 -11.58 -1.39
N VAL A 27 -9.98 -10.36 -1.80
CA VAL A 27 -11.29 -9.91 -2.26
C VAL A 27 -11.63 -10.65 -3.55
N SER A 28 -12.91 -10.96 -3.76
CA SER A 28 -13.35 -11.68 -4.97
C SER A 28 -12.86 -10.97 -6.24
N GLY A 29 -12.23 -11.74 -7.13
CA GLY A 29 -11.64 -11.22 -8.36
C GLY A 29 -10.24 -10.63 -8.19
N PHE A 30 -9.67 -10.68 -6.99
CA PHE A 30 -8.32 -10.23 -6.69
C PHE A 30 -7.46 -11.42 -6.24
N GLN A 31 -6.15 -11.19 -6.11
CA GLN A 31 -5.22 -12.18 -5.54
C GLN A 31 -4.67 -11.68 -4.20
N THR A 32 -4.12 -12.60 -3.42
CA THR A 32 -3.50 -12.27 -2.14
C THR A 32 -2.16 -11.56 -2.34
N PHE A 33 -1.69 -10.86 -1.30
CA PHE A 33 -0.35 -10.29 -1.30
C PHE A 33 0.72 -11.36 -1.45
N VAL A 34 0.55 -12.51 -0.82
CA VAL A 34 1.52 -13.62 -0.96
C VAL A 34 1.57 -14.13 -2.39
N ALA A 35 0.43 -14.28 -3.07
CA ALA A 35 0.39 -14.77 -4.45
C ALA A 35 0.99 -13.75 -5.44
N GLY A 36 0.64 -12.48 -5.31
CA GLY A 36 1.08 -11.45 -6.25
C GLY A 36 2.45 -10.86 -5.95
N ILE A 37 2.75 -10.65 -4.69
CA ILE A 37 3.99 -9.98 -4.26
C ILE A 37 5.03 -11.00 -3.80
N GLY A 38 4.63 -11.97 -3.02
CA GLY A 38 5.51 -13.03 -2.55
C GLY A 38 6.04 -12.78 -1.14
N ASN A 39 6.33 -13.89 -0.45
CA ASN A 39 6.85 -13.87 0.90
C ASN A 39 8.17 -13.11 0.99
N SER A 40 8.32 -12.30 2.02
CA SER A 40 9.51 -11.49 2.33
C SER A 40 9.80 -10.36 1.34
N ASN A 41 8.99 -10.19 0.32
CA ASN A 41 9.12 -9.08 -0.62
C ASN A 41 8.40 -7.84 -0.09
N THR A 42 8.82 -6.68 -0.60
CA THR A 42 8.18 -5.40 -0.31
C THR A 42 7.28 -4.99 -1.46
N THR A 43 6.28 -4.18 -1.15
CA THR A 43 5.39 -3.59 -2.16
C THR A 43 4.88 -2.25 -1.65
N TYR A 44 4.40 -1.42 -2.57
CA TYR A 44 3.65 -0.25 -2.16
C TYR A 44 2.19 -0.63 -1.93
N TYR A 45 1.61 -0.09 -0.87
CA TYR A 45 0.24 -0.41 -0.46
C TYR A 45 -0.58 0.84 -0.20
N ALA A 46 -1.89 0.68 -0.23
CA ALA A 46 -2.84 1.61 0.35
C ALA A 46 -3.75 0.85 1.30
N ILE A 47 -4.11 1.50 2.39
CA ILE A 47 -5.07 1.00 3.38
C ILE A 47 -6.17 2.04 3.49
N VAL A 48 -7.43 1.61 3.39
CA VAL A 48 -8.59 2.49 3.52
C VAL A 48 -9.59 1.85 4.48
N ASN A 49 -9.95 2.57 5.55
CA ASN A 49 -11.03 2.14 6.43
C ASN A 49 -12.37 2.44 5.74
N ARG A 50 -13.27 1.44 5.69
CA ARG A 50 -14.57 1.60 5.02
C ARG A 50 -15.53 2.52 5.79
N ASP A 51 -15.39 2.57 7.11
CA ASP A 51 -16.34 3.24 7.99
C ASP A 51 -15.86 4.60 8.50
N GLU A 52 -14.55 4.84 8.45
CA GLU A 52 -13.92 6.06 8.95
C GLU A 52 -13.05 6.70 7.88
N ALA A 53 -12.83 8.00 7.98
CA ALA A 53 -11.98 8.74 7.05
C ALA A 53 -10.49 8.54 7.37
N GLU A 54 -10.08 7.28 7.47
CA GLU A 54 -8.70 6.88 7.79
C GLU A 54 -8.09 6.16 6.59
N TRP A 55 -6.91 6.57 6.21
CA TRP A 55 -6.19 5.95 5.09
C TRP A 55 -4.69 6.11 5.25
N GLU A 56 -3.95 5.23 4.59
CA GLU A 56 -2.48 5.24 4.63
C GLU A 56 -1.94 4.67 3.33
N VAL A 57 -0.87 5.29 2.83
CA VAL A 57 -0.11 4.82 1.68
C VAL A 57 1.34 4.64 2.11
N GLY A 58 1.95 3.53 1.77
CA GLY A 58 3.31 3.26 2.20
C GLY A 58 4.00 2.12 1.47
N LEU A 59 5.18 1.79 1.98
CA LEU A 59 5.95 0.62 1.60
C LEU A 59 5.79 -0.43 2.70
N GLY A 60 5.35 -1.62 2.35
CA GLY A 60 5.13 -2.71 3.29
C GLY A 60 5.91 -3.96 2.95
N THR A 61 6.03 -4.86 3.92
CA THR A 61 6.71 -6.14 3.77
C THR A 61 5.71 -7.26 3.99
N VAL A 62 5.63 -8.18 3.02
CA VAL A 62 4.69 -9.30 3.02
C VAL A 62 5.31 -10.49 3.75
N THR A 63 4.53 -11.13 4.62
CA THR A 63 4.93 -12.38 5.28
C THR A 63 3.87 -13.43 5.06
N ASP A 64 4.29 -14.58 4.51
CA ASP A 64 3.47 -15.78 4.35
C ASP A 64 3.48 -16.56 5.67
N ALA A 65 2.32 -16.72 6.26
CA ALA A 65 2.14 -17.43 7.53
C ALA A 65 0.75 -18.06 7.57
N SER A 66 0.40 -18.72 8.66
CA SER A 66 -0.97 -19.25 8.81
C SER A 66 -2.02 -18.14 8.76
N THR A 67 -1.66 -16.95 9.21
CA THR A 67 -2.34 -15.69 8.88
C THR A 67 -1.30 -14.79 8.25
N ASP A 68 -1.46 -14.48 6.97
CA ASP A 68 -0.52 -13.62 6.25
C ASP A 68 -0.54 -12.21 6.83
N THR A 69 0.59 -11.54 6.75
CA THR A 69 0.71 -10.18 7.29
C THR A 69 1.34 -9.22 6.29
N LEU A 70 1.03 -7.94 6.49
CA LEU A 70 1.68 -6.82 5.81
C LEU A 70 2.24 -5.88 6.89
N ALA A 71 3.55 -5.83 7.01
CA ALA A 71 4.20 -4.86 7.88
C ALA A 71 4.19 -3.48 7.22
N ARG A 72 3.92 -2.46 8.01
CA ARG A 72 3.88 -1.05 7.55
C ARG A 72 5.26 -0.44 7.71
N THR A 73 6.15 -0.82 6.80
CA THR A 73 7.60 -0.57 6.94
C THR A 73 7.93 0.91 6.85
N THR A 74 7.35 1.63 5.90
CA THR A 74 7.57 3.07 5.72
C THR A 74 6.26 3.71 5.27
N VAL A 75 5.75 4.64 6.06
CA VAL A 75 4.56 5.41 5.69
C VAL A 75 4.99 6.55 4.77
N ILE A 76 4.32 6.69 3.63
CA ILE A 76 4.60 7.76 2.65
C ILE A 76 3.62 8.91 2.85
N SER A 77 2.34 8.59 3.00
CA SER A 77 1.27 9.58 3.11
C SER A 77 0.12 8.98 3.91
N SER A 78 -0.53 9.77 4.74
CA SER A 78 -1.64 9.25 5.54
C SER A 78 -2.59 10.34 6.01
N SER A 79 -3.75 9.91 6.50
CA SER A 79 -4.72 10.79 7.16
C SER A 79 -4.25 11.26 8.55
N ASN A 80 -3.13 10.75 9.03
CA ASN A 80 -2.52 11.15 10.30
C ASN A 80 -1.25 11.96 10.07
N SER A 81 -1.33 13.01 9.27
CA SER A 81 -0.20 13.90 8.95
C SER A 81 1.03 13.13 8.46
N ASP A 82 0.80 12.13 7.59
CA ASP A 82 1.82 11.28 6.98
C ASP A 82 2.59 10.38 7.97
N SER A 83 2.05 10.22 9.15
CA SER A 83 2.50 9.23 10.14
C SER A 83 1.60 8.01 10.11
N ALA A 84 2.02 6.92 10.74
CA ALA A 84 1.22 5.70 10.83
C ALA A 84 -0.13 6.00 11.46
N VAL A 85 -1.18 5.48 10.84
CA VAL A 85 -2.55 5.65 11.33
C VAL A 85 -2.85 4.61 12.40
N ASP A 86 -3.41 5.05 13.51
CA ASP A 86 -4.00 4.16 14.51
C ASP A 86 -5.41 3.80 14.05
N PHE A 87 -5.50 2.76 13.20
CA PHE A 87 -6.77 2.41 12.57
C PHE A 87 -7.82 1.98 13.58
N SER A 88 -9.00 2.57 13.46
CA SER A 88 -10.17 2.21 14.24
C SER A 88 -10.73 0.85 13.82
N ALA A 89 -11.63 0.29 14.64
CA ALA A 89 -12.32 -0.94 14.30
C ALA A 89 -13.10 -0.81 12.98
N GLY A 90 -13.29 -1.92 12.30
CA GLY A 90 -13.98 -1.99 11.02
C GLY A 90 -13.12 -2.64 9.96
N THR A 91 -13.72 -2.91 8.82
CA THR A 91 -13.02 -3.52 7.68
C THR A 91 -12.22 -2.47 6.94
N LYS A 92 -10.94 -2.76 6.74
CA LYS A 92 -10.06 -1.96 5.89
C LYS A 92 -9.84 -2.71 4.58
N ASP A 93 -9.86 -1.98 3.47
CA ASP A 93 -9.36 -2.48 2.20
C ASP A 93 -7.86 -2.23 2.13
N VAL A 94 -7.11 -3.27 1.76
CA VAL A 94 -5.65 -3.23 1.66
C VAL A 94 -5.27 -3.70 0.27
N PHE A 95 -4.57 -2.87 -0.50
CA PHE A 95 -4.26 -3.21 -1.88
C PHE A 95 -2.91 -2.65 -2.32
N ALA A 96 -2.30 -3.33 -3.30
CA ALA A 96 -1.07 -2.86 -3.91
C ALA A 96 -1.38 -1.72 -4.88
N THR A 97 -0.61 -0.65 -4.80
CA THR A 97 -0.78 0.53 -5.66
C THR A 97 0.55 1.27 -5.79
N LEU A 98 0.73 1.95 -6.90
CA LEU A 98 1.93 2.76 -7.12
C LEU A 98 1.67 4.18 -6.62
N PRO A 99 2.35 4.62 -5.53
CA PRO A 99 2.16 5.98 -5.02
C PRO A 99 2.59 7.03 -6.04
N ALA A 100 1.92 8.17 -6.04
CA ALA A 100 2.21 9.26 -6.97
C ALA A 100 3.67 9.72 -6.93
N SER A 101 4.29 9.73 -5.74
CA SER A 101 5.69 10.13 -5.57
C SER A 101 6.69 9.11 -6.12
N LYS A 102 6.22 7.95 -6.57
CA LYS A 102 7.08 6.86 -7.07
C LYS A 102 6.87 6.57 -8.55
N VAL A 103 5.99 7.31 -9.23
CA VAL A 103 5.66 7.06 -10.64
C VAL A 103 6.40 8.02 -11.56
N GLY A 104 6.78 7.51 -12.75
CA GLY A 104 7.26 8.33 -13.86
C GLY A 104 6.61 7.85 -15.16
N PHE A 105 6.28 8.77 -16.05
CA PHE A 105 5.64 8.46 -17.32
C PHE A 105 5.90 9.55 -18.36
N LEU A 106 5.69 9.23 -19.64
CA LEU A 106 5.75 10.21 -20.73
C LEU A 106 4.35 10.78 -20.96
N ASP A 107 4.28 12.12 -21.13
CA ASP A 107 3.05 12.76 -21.59
C ASP A 107 2.89 12.63 -23.10
N GLY A 108 1.83 13.18 -23.66
CA GLY A 108 1.56 13.10 -25.09
C GLY A 108 2.55 13.88 -25.96
N SER A 109 3.46 14.64 -25.38
CA SER A 109 4.49 15.44 -26.05
C SER A 109 5.91 14.90 -25.80
N ASN A 110 6.03 13.67 -25.28
CA ASN A 110 7.29 13.01 -24.97
C ASN A 110 8.09 13.65 -23.83
N ASN A 111 7.44 14.45 -22.98
CA ASN A 111 8.06 14.93 -21.75
C ASN A 111 7.94 13.86 -20.67
N PHE A 112 9.05 13.64 -19.94
CA PHE A 112 9.04 12.71 -18.82
C PHE A 112 8.43 13.39 -17.60
N ILE A 113 7.33 12.83 -17.10
CA ILE A 113 6.58 13.35 -15.95
C ILE A 113 6.80 12.41 -14.77
N VAL A 114 7.02 12.98 -13.59
CA VAL A 114 7.09 12.22 -12.33
C VAL A 114 5.96 12.65 -11.40
N GLY A 115 5.57 11.74 -10.53
CA GLY A 115 4.50 12.01 -9.58
C GLY A 115 4.88 13.09 -8.58
N LYS A 116 3.90 13.83 -8.12
CA LYS A 116 4.09 14.85 -7.09
C LYS A 116 4.67 14.24 -5.82
N GLY A 117 5.67 14.92 -5.25
CA GLY A 117 6.35 14.46 -4.05
C GLY A 117 7.57 13.59 -4.32
N ALA A 118 7.91 13.29 -5.59
CA ALA A 118 9.13 12.57 -5.93
C ALA A 118 10.36 13.43 -5.56
N ALA A 119 11.35 12.80 -4.94
CA ALA A 119 12.54 13.49 -4.47
C ALA A 119 13.34 14.08 -5.64
N GLY A 120 13.83 15.31 -5.49
CA GLY A 120 14.67 15.96 -6.48
C GLY A 120 13.93 16.53 -7.68
N VAL A 121 12.60 16.59 -7.63
CA VAL A 121 11.78 17.07 -8.74
C VAL A 121 11.22 18.45 -8.44
N ASP A 122 11.31 19.34 -9.44
CA ASP A 122 10.73 20.68 -9.40
C ASP A 122 9.45 20.70 -10.25
N TYR A 123 8.36 21.15 -9.65
CA TYR A 123 7.04 21.22 -10.29
C TYR A 123 6.65 22.63 -10.76
N THR A 124 7.56 23.57 -10.70
CA THR A 124 7.28 24.98 -11.10
C THR A 124 7.19 25.18 -12.61
#